data_a32033098cf5572f4e13b97d46357853
#
_entry.id   a32033098cf5572f4e13b97d46357853
#
_cell.length_a   1.000
_cell.length_b   1.000
_cell.length_c   1.000
_cell.angle_alpha   90.00
_cell.angle_beta   90.00
_cell.angle_gamma   90.00
#
_symmetry.space_group_name_H-M   'P 1'
#
loop_
_entity.id
_entity.type
_entity.pdbx_description
1 polymer ?
#
loop_
_entity_poly.entity_id
_entity_poly.type
_entity_poly.pdbx_seq_one_letter_code
_entity_poly.pdbx_strand_id
1 'polypeptide(L)'
;MEHIKEYHMRSIFKSGHRITIEGPMQAEEITHLAFHPDLDAFRRPTEQQEALAEIAALPEGRIILAHENETIIGYVTFHYADECERWSEGNMTDLIELGAIEVADEYRSLGIGREMLLTALEDKHMENYIIFTTEYYWHWDLKGSGLNVWDYRKMMERLMETIDMTWYATDDPEICSHPANCLMVRIGSQVPMTSEEQFDRVRFRHRFMY
;
A
#
# COMPACT_ATOMS: atom_id res chain seq x y z
N MET A 1 18.65 8.34 1.88
CA MET A 1 18.39 8.12 3.35
C MET A 1 18.65 6.67 3.70
N GLU A 2 18.89 6.30 4.97
CA GLU A 2 18.99 4.90 5.38
C GLU A 2 17.58 4.33 5.59
N HIS A 3 17.32 3.13 5.03
CA HIS A 3 16.01 2.49 5.11
C HIS A 3 16.01 1.44 6.23
N ILE A 4 15.77 1.90 7.45
CA ILE A 4 15.68 1.01 8.61
C ILE A 4 14.28 0.38 8.63
N LYS A 5 14.21 -0.93 8.91
CA LYS A 5 12.98 -1.71 9.00
C LYS A 5 12.89 -2.33 10.39
N GLU A 6 11.80 -2.08 11.11
CA GLU A 6 11.52 -2.68 12.40
C GLU A 6 10.36 -3.67 12.26
N TYR A 7 10.64 -4.95 12.56
CA TYR A 7 9.64 -6.02 12.45
C TYR A 7 8.62 -5.96 13.58
N HIS A 8 7.36 -6.08 13.23
CA HIS A 8 6.23 -6.16 14.15
C HIS A 8 5.33 -7.35 13.81
N MET A 9 4.71 -7.94 14.83
CA MET A 9 3.78 -9.05 14.68
C MET A 9 2.62 -8.92 15.65
N ARG A 10 1.43 -9.24 15.17
CA ARG A 10 0.24 -9.40 16.01
C ARG A 10 -0.59 -10.61 15.57
N SER A 11 -1.32 -11.19 16.51
CA SER A 11 -2.33 -12.21 16.19
C SER A 11 -3.72 -11.66 16.50
N ILE A 12 -4.65 -11.87 15.58
CA ILE A 12 -6.05 -11.52 15.74
C ILE A 12 -6.92 -12.77 15.66
N PHE A 13 -8.07 -12.73 16.32
CA PHE A 13 -9.07 -13.79 16.22
C PHE A 13 -10.38 -13.18 15.69
N LYS A 14 -10.81 -13.59 14.50
CA LYS A 14 -11.99 -13.07 13.81
C LYS A 14 -12.79 -14.19 13.18
N SER A 15 -14.07 -14.28 13.51
CA SER A 15 -15.02 -15.24 12.91
C SER A 15 -14.55 -16.70 12.92
N GLY A 16 -13.78 -17.11 13.92
CA GLY A 16 -13.23 -18.46 14.03
C GLY A 16 -11.83 -18.64 13.44
N HIS A 17 -11.32 -17.65 12.71
CA HIS A 17 -9.96 -17.63 12.13
C HIS A 17 -8.96 -17.07 13.12
N ARG A 18 -7.81 -17.72 13.24
CA ARG A 18 -6.63 -17.21 13.94
C ARG A 18 -5.61 -16.72 12.92
N ILE A 19 -5.53 -15.42 12.75
CA ILE A 19 -4.74 -14.80 11.71
C ILE A 19 -3.53 -14.12 12.37
N THR A 20 -2.36 -14.37 11.83
CA THR A 20 -1.14 -13.64 12.17
C THR A 20 -0.90 -12.56 11.11
N ILE A 21 -0.57 -11.34 11.59
CA ILE A 21 -0.22 -10.19 10.74
C ILE A 21 1.16 -9.77 11.16
N GLU A 22 2.09 -9.72 10.22
CA GLU A 22 3.49 -9.47 10.52
C GLU A 22 4.26 -8.84 9.37
N GLY A 23 5.34 -8.20 9.70
CA GLY A 23 6.27 -7.59 8.76
C GLY A 23 7.04 -6.42 9.36
N PRO A 24 7.92 -5.79 8.58
CA PRO A 24 8.27 -6.11 7.19
C PRO A 24 8.95 -7.49 7.06
N MET A 25 8.43 -8.30 6.13
CA MET A 25 8.91 -9.65 5.87
C MET A 25 10.22 -9.67 5.09
N GLN A 26 11.01 -10.73 5.29
CA GLN A 26 12.16 -11.01 4.43
C GLN A 26 11.73 -11.86 3.22
N ALA A 27 12.46 -11.74 2.11
CA ALA A 27 12.13 -12.43 0.86
C ALA A 27 12.02 -13.95 1.04
N GLU A 28 12.94 -14.53 1.79
CA GLU A 28 12.98 -15.97 2.05
C GLU A 28 11.75 -16.44 2.85
N GLU A 29 11.28 -15.66 3.81
CA GLU A 29 10.10 -15.98 4.63
C GLU A 29 8.84 -16.00 3.78
N ILE A 30 8.70 -15.04 2.85
CA ILE A 30 7.56 -14.97 1.92
C ILE A 30 7.49 -16.23 1.06
N THR A 31 8.62 -16.69 0.54
CA THR A 31 8.69 -17.85 -0.36
C THR A 31 8.46 -19.19 0.34
N HIS A 32 8.61 -19.26 1.67
CA HIS A 32 8.37 -20.48 2.44
C HIS A 32 6.89 -20.70 2.80
N LEU A 33 6.09 -19.65 2.79
CA LEU A 33 4.65 -19.75 3.05
C LEU A 33 3.89 -20.22 1.80
N ALA A 34 2.76 -20.91 1.99
CA ALA A 34 1.82 -21.13 0.90
C ALA A 34 1.12 -19.80 0.52
N PHE A 35 0.66 -19.67 -0.71
CA PHE A 35 -0.01 -18.48 -1.21
C PHE A 35 -1.46 -18.80 -1.57
N HIS A 36 -2.41 -18.04 -1.06
CA HIS A 36 -3.83 -18.30 -1.30
C HIS A 36 -4.19 -18.10 -2.78
N PRO A 37 -4.94 -19.00 -3.41
CA PRO A 37 -5.25 -18.90 -4.84
C PRO A 37 -6.09 -17.69 -5.23
N ASP A 38 -6.88 -17.11 -4.31
CA ASP A 38 -7.70 -15.91 -4.55
C ASP A 38 -6.91 -14.59 -4.44
N LEU A 39 -5.61 -14.64 -4.18
CA LEU A 39 -4.75 -13.48 -4.27
C LEU A 39 -4.23 -13.35 -5.70
N ASP A 40 -5.10 -12.94 -6.61
CA ASP A 40 -4.85 -12.92 -8.06
C ASP A 40 -5.25 -11.59 -8.75
N ALA A 41 -5.58 -10.56 -7.97
CA ALA A 41 -6.04 -9.29 -8.50
C ALA A 41 -5.02 -8.58 -9.41
N PHE A 42 -3.73 -8.75 -9.15
CA PHE A 42 -2.66 -8.07 -9.91
C PHE A 42 -1.88 -9.02 -10.81
N ARG A 43 -1.59 -10.24 -10.35
CA ARG A 43 -0.83 -11.28 -11.07
C ARG A 43 -1.34 -12.65 -10.64
N ARG A 44 -0.92 -13.70 -11.35
CA ARG A 44 -1.14 -15.06 -10.89
C ARG A 44 -0.49 -15.27 -9.52
N PRO A 45 -1.06 -16.09 -8.63
CA PRO A 45 -0.57 -16.25 -7.26
C PRO A 45 0.94 -16.52 -7.13
N THR A 46 1.50 -17.39 -7.97
CA THR A 46 2.95 -17.69 -7.97
C THR A 46 3.79 -16.49 -8.39
N GLU A 47 3.39 -15.79 -9.46
CA GLU A 47 4.07 -14.59 -9.94
C GLU A 47 3.94 -13.44 -8.93
N GLN A 48 2.81 -13.35 -8.23
CA GLN A 48 2.60 -12.35 -7.19
C GLN A 48 3.49 -12.62 -5.98
N GLN A 49 3.62 -13.87 -5.54
CA GLN A 49 4.50 -14.24 -4.44
C GLN A 49 5.97 -13.93 -4.75
N GLU A 50 6.43 -14.21 -5.98
CA GLU A 50 7.77 -13.85 -6.44
C GLU A 50 7.98 -12.33 -6.41
N ALA A 51 7.01 -11.56 -6.93
CA ALA A 51 7.08 -10.09 -6.91
C ALA A 51 7.11 -9.52 -5.49
N LEU A 52 6.36 -10.09 -4.53
CA LEU A 52 6.45 -9.69 -3.13
C LEU A 52 7.84 -9.96 -2.53
N ALA A 53 8.44 -11.10 -2.85
CA ALA A 53 9.81 -11.42 -2.40
C ALA A 53 10.85 -10.46 -3.01
N GLU A 54 10.70 -10.09 -4.29
CA GLU A 54 11.55 -9.08 -4.94
C GLU A 54 11.43 -7.72 -4.25
N ILE A 55 10.21 -7.25 -3.95
CA ILE A 55 9.99 -5.99 -3.22
C ILE A 55 10.58 -6.06 -1.81
N ALA A 56 10.41 -7.17 -1.09
CA ALA A 56 10.96 -7.36 0.25
C ALA A 56 12.49 -7.23 0.30
N ALA A 57 13.18 -7.66 -0.79
CA ALA A 57 14.62 -7.57 -0.94
C ALA A 57 15.13 -6.14 -1.21
N LEU A 58 14.26 -5.20 -1.62
CA LEU A 58 14.65 -3.81 -1.83
C LEU A 58 14.96 -3.13 -0.49
N PRO A 59 15.94 -2.21 -0.43
CA PRO A 59 16.26 -1.49 0.80
C PRO A 59 15.03 -0.78 1.40
N GLU A 60 14.25 -0.09 0.59
CA GLU A 60 13.04 0.63 0.98
C GLU A 60 11.80 -0.26 1.04
N GLY A 61 11.81 -1.39 0.33
CA GLY A 61 10.65 -2.27 0.17
C GLY A 61 10.17 -2.85 1.49
N ARG A 62 8.87 -2.80 1.76
CA ARG A 62 8.23 -3.38 2.95
C ARG A 62 7.03 -4.19 2.53
N ILE A 63 6.98 -5.42 2.99
CA ILE A 63 5.85 -6.33 2.82
C ILE A 63 5.27 -6.66 4.19
N ILE A 64 4.01 -6.34 4.40
CA ILE A 64 3.25 -6.80 5.56
C ILE A 64 2.34 -7.91 5.09
N LEU A 65 2.39 -9.06 5.74
CA LEU A 65 1.56 -10.21 5.44
C LEU A 65 0.49 -10.44 6.49
N ALA A 66 -0.63 -10.98 6.04
CA ALA A 66 -1.59 -11.68 6.87
C ALA A 66 -1.59 -13.15 6.45
N HIS A 67 -1.45 -14.07 7.40
CA HIS A 67 -1.48 -15.50 7.11
C HIS A 67 -2.24 -16.29 8.17
N GLU A 68 -2.82 -17.40 7.74
CA GLU A 68 -3.44 -18.43 8.60
C GLU A 68 -2.85 -19.80 8.23
N ASN A 69 -2.42 -20.56 9.25
CA ASN A 69 -1.85 -21.93 9.05
C ASN A 69 -0.79 -21.97 7.94
N GLU A 70 0.18 -21.06 7.98
CA GLU A 70 1.28 -20.92 7.00
C GLU A 70 0.83 -20.61 5.56
N THR A 71 -0.41 -20.16 5.37
CA THR A 71 -0.93 -19.70 4.07
C THR A 71 -1.13 -18.19 4.10
N ILE A 72 -0.49 -17.47 3.20
CA ILE A 72 -0.68 -16.03 3.00
C ILE A 72 -2.11 -15.82 2.47
N ILE A 73 -2.89 -15.02 3.19
CA ILE A 73 -4.29 -14.68 2.89
C ILE A 73 -4.49 -13.19 2.62
N GLY A 74 -3.42 -12.41 2.74
CA GLY A 74 -3.43 -10.99 2.40
C GLY A 74 -2.05 -10.38 2.53
N TYR A 75 -1.84 -9.27 1.85
CA TYR A 75 -0.58 -8.54 1.87
C TYR A 75 -0.78 -7.05 1.62
N VAL A 76 0.21 -6.27 2.06
CA VAL A 76 0.38 -4.84 1.73
C VAL A 76 1.81 -4.62 1.30
N THR A 77 2.02 -3.82 0.24
CA THR A 77 3.35 -3.47 -0.28
C THR A 77 3.63 -1.99 -0.11
N PHE A 78 4.88 -1.68 0.29
CA PHE A 78 5.43 -0.33 0.23
C PHE A 78 6.77 -0.39 -0.49
N HIS A 79 6.96 0.45 -1.50
CA HIS A 79 8.19 0.54 -2.30
C HIS A 79 8.24 1.88 -3.03
N TYR A 80 9.32 2.16 -3.74
CA TYR A 80 9.34 3.31 -4.65
C TYR A 80 8.39 3.09 -5.82
N ALA A 81 7.82 4.19 -6.34
CA ALA A 81 7.07 4.16 -7.59
C ALA A 81 7.93 3.66 -8.74
N ASP A 82 7.29 3.08 -9.76
CA ASP A 82 7.95 2.64 -10.98
C ASP A 82 8.71 3.82 -11.64
N GLU A 83 9.87 3.53 -12.23
CA GLU A 83 10.70 4.55 -12.89
C GLU A 83 9.97 5.31 -14.02
N CYS A 84 8.96 4.68 -14.61
CA CYS A 84 8.12 5.29 -15.66
C CYS A 84 7.04 6.23 -15.11
N GLU A 85 6.79 6.22 -13.82
CA GLU A 85 5.76 7.04 -13.19
C GLU A 85 6.29 8.41 -12.79
N ARG A 86 5.42 9.42 -12.82
CA ARG A 86 5.77 10.79 -12.42
C ARG A 86 6.30 10.87 -10.98
N TRP A 87 5.83 9.99 -10.12
CA TRP A 87 6.18 9.98 -8.70
C TRP A 87 7.66 9.63 -8.45
N SER A 88 8.32 8.95 -9.40
CA SER A 88 9.76 8.65 -9.38
C SER A 88 10.64 9.84 -9.77
N GLU A 89 10.11 10.82 -10.53
CA GLU A 89 10.89 11.91 -11.13
C GLU A 89 11.61 12.81 -10.12
N GLY A 90 11.07 12.89 -8.90
CA GLY A 90 11.70 13.66 -7.83
C GLY A 90 12.98 13.03 -7.28
N ASN A 91 13.28 11.76 -7.57
CA ASN A 91 14.34 10.98 -6.94
C ASN A 91 14.34 11.10 -5.41
N MET A 92 13.14 11.15 -4.82
CA MET A 92 12.95 11.31 -3.38
C MET A 92 13.14 9.97 -2.68
N THR A 93 14.11 9.91 -1.76
CA THR A 93 14.37 8.67 -0.99
C THR A 93 13.44 8.49 0.18
N ASP A 94 12.60 9.47 0.47
CA ASP A 94 11.59 9.50 1.52
C ASP A 94 10.15 9.55 0.98
N LEU A 95 9.95 9.28 -0.31
CA LEU A 95 8.64 9.13 -0.95
C LEU A 95 8.45 7.67 -1.34
N ILE A 96 7.51 6.98 -0.70
CA ILE A 96 7.19 5.57 -1.00
C ILE A 96 5.72 5.43 -1.36
N GLU A 97 5.45 4.49 -2.24
CA GLU A 97 4.10 4.12 -2.64
C GLU A 97 3.57 2.97 -1.77
N LEU A 98 2.34 3.09 -1.29
CA LEU A 98 1.51 1.96 -0.93
C LEU A 98 0.97 1.41 -2.26
N GLY A 99 1.71 0.45 -2.83
CA GLY A 99 1.50 0.00 -4.21
C GLY A 99 0.37 -1.02 -4.35
N ALA A 100 0.14 -1.85 -3.34
CA ALA A 100 -0.92 -2.84 -3.36
C ALA A 100 -1.41 -3.18 -1.96
N ILE A 101 -2.70 -3.48 -1.86
CA ILE A 101 -3.32 -4.13 -0.72
C ILE A 101 -4.33 -5.15 -1.23
N GLU A 102 -4.18 -6.39 -0.83
CA GLU A 102 -5.06 -7.48 -1.23
C GLU A 102 -5.39 -8.40 -0.07
N VAL A 103 -6.60 -8.90 -0.03
CA VAL A 103 -7.09 -9.89 0.94
C VAL A 103 -7.92 -10.91 0.19
N ALA A 104 -7.65 -12.19 0.39
CA ALA A 104 -8.39 -13.31 -0.21
C ALA A 104 -9.88 -13.21 0.12
N ASP A 105 -10.73 -13.58 -0.84
CA ASP A 105 -12.17 -13.29 -0.84
C ASP A 105 -12.88 -13.75 0.43
N GLU A 106 -12.61 -14.98 0.88
CA GLU A 106 -13.24 -15.54 2.09
C GLU A 106 -12.84 -14.82 3.39
N TYR A 107 -11.75 -14.06 3.39
CA TYR A 107 -11.24 -13.29 4.53
C TYR A 107 -11.61 -11.80 4.44
N ARG A 108 -12.26 -11.36 3.37
CA ARG A 108 -12.74 -9.98 3.24
C ARG A 108 -13.76 -9.66 4.34
N SER A 109 -13.88 -8.39 4.66
CA SER A 109 -14.76 -7.87 5.74
C SER A 109 -14.37 -8.27 7.17
N LEU A 110 -13.30 -9.03 7.38
CA LEU A 110 -12.75 -9.33 8.72
C LEU A 110 -11.86 -8.21 9.28
N GLY A 111 -11.63 -7.14 8.52
CA GLY A 111 -10.79 -6.01 8.91
C GLY A 111 -9.29 -6.26 8.75
N ILE A 112 -8.88 -7.30 8.02
CA ILE A 112 -7.48 -7.71 7.84
C ILE A 112 -6.66 -6.60 7.18
N GLY A 113 -7.17 -5.99 6.10
CA GLY A 113 -6.48 -4.88 5.43
C GLY A 113 -6.15 -3.73 6.39
N ARG A 114 -7.11 -3.37 7.26
CA ARG A 114 -6.88 -2.38 8.31
C ARG A 114 -5.76 -2.78 9.27
N GLU A 115 -5.77 -4.02 9.74
CA GLU A 115 -4.76 -4.49 10.69
C GLU A 115 -3.36 -4.56 10.06
N MET A 116 -3.26 -4.93 8.76
CA MET A 116 -1.99 -4.89 8.04
C MET A 116 -1.42 -3.47 7.93
N LEU A 117 -2.25 -2.49 7.58
CA LEU A 117 -1.85 -1.08 7.52
C LEU A 117 -1.40 -0.56 8.90
N LEU A 118 -2.13 -0.88 9.96
CA LEU A 118 -1.75 -0.49 11.32
C LEU A 118 -0.43 -1.16 11.76
N THR A 119 -0.20 -2.43 11.39
CA THR A 119 1.06 -3.12 11.69
C THR A 119 2.23 -2.47 10.97
N ALA A 120 2.04 -2.03 9.72
CA ALA A 120 3.07 -1.30 8.98
C ALA A 120 3.54 -0.02 9.71
N LEU A 121 2.61 0.69 10.38
CA LEU A 121 2.92 1.94 11.08
C LEU A 121 3.35 1.75 12.54
N GLU A 122 3.45 0.52 13.05
CA GLU A 122 4.14 0.24 14.31
C GLU A 122 5.65 0.48 14.18
N ASP A 123 6.22 0.23 12.98
CA ASP A 123 7.57 0.66 12.63
C ASP A 123 7.65 2.18 12.62
N LYS A 124 8.31 2.75 13.65
CA LYS A 124 8.45 4.20 13.79
C LYS A 124 9.30 4.85 12.70
N HIS A 125 10.06 4.07 11.95
CA HIS A 125 10.81 4.58 10.80
C HIS A 125 9.89 4.97 9.64
N MET A 126 8.62 4.48 9.62
CA MET A 126 7.61 4.94 8.69
C MET A 126 7.26 6.43 8.84
N GLU A 127 7.56 7.03 9.99
CA GLU A 127 7.43 8.48 10.21
C GLU A 127 8.42 9.34 9.41
N ASN A 128 9.42 8.73 8.79
CA ASN A 128 10.37 9.43 7.91
C ASN A 128 9.89 9.51 6.45
N TYR A 129 8.73 8.94 6.11
CA TYR A 129 8.28 8.86 4.73
C TYR A 129 7.03 9.69 4.47
N ILE A 130 6.95 10.22 3.26
CA ILE A 130 5.70 10.55 2.59
C ILE A 130 5.22 9.23 1.98
N ILE A 131 4.07 8.74 2.42
CA ILE A 131 3.43 7.55 1.87
C ILE A 131 2.29 8.03 0.98
N PHE A 132 2.28 7.61 -0.28
CA PHE A 132 1.19 7.91 -1.19
C PHE A 132 0.61 6.64 -1.80
N THR A 133 -0.61 6.72 -2.29
CA THR A 133 -1.22 5.73 -3.18
C THR A 133 -2.07 6.43 -4.23
N THR A 134 -2.07 5.87 -5.44
CA THR A 134 -2.91 6.31 -6.54
C THR A 134 -4.04 5.31 -6.74
N GLU A 135 -5.27 5.75 -6.53
CA GLU A 135 -6.45 4.93 -6.65
C GLU A 135 -7.14 5.18 -7.99
N TYR A 136 -7.27 4.13 -8.79
CA TYR A 136 -7.94 4.16 -10.09
C TYR A 136 -9.14 3.23 -10.10
N TYR A 137 -10.34 3.76 -10.39
CA TYR A 137 -11.58 3.00 -10.32
C TYR A 137 -11.61 1.76 -11.23
N TRP A 138 -10.82 1.71 -12.29
CA TRP A 138 -10.74 0.55 -13.20
C TRP A 138 -9.92 -0.62 -12.65
N HIS A 139 -9.16 -0.42 -11.57
CA HIS A 139 -8.48 -1.49 -10.82
C HIS A 139 -9.34 -2.09 -9.71
N TRP A 140 -10.49 -1.48 -9.43
CA TRP A 140 -11.32 -1.91 -8.31
C TRP A 140 -12.20 -3.11 -8.64
N ASP A 141 -12.29 -4.06 -7.71
CA ASP A 141 -13.17 -5.21 -7.81
C ASP A 141 -14.64 -4.82 -7.53
N LEU A 142 -15.22 -4.03 -8.44
CA LEU A 142 -16.62 -3.60 -8.33
C LEU A 142 -17.57 -4.78 -8.49
N LYS A 143 -17.19 -5.80 -9.27
CA LYS A 143 -18.02 -6.97 -9.53
C LYS A 143 -18.04 -7.91 -8.33
N GLY A 144 -16.90 -8.25 -7.76
CA GLY A 144 -16.79 -9.14 -6.60
C GLY A 144 -17.38 -8.52 -5.34
N SER A 145 -17.12 -7.22 -5.12
CA SER A 145 -17.64 -6.49 -3.97
C SER A 145 -19.15 -6.16 -4.06
N GLY A 146 -19.73 -6.12 -5.26
CA GLY A 146 -21.10 -5.66 -5.51
C GLY A 146 -21.33 -4.17 -5.26
N LEU A 147 -20.26 -3.41 -5.03
CA LEU A 147 -20.32 -1.96 -4.77
C LEU A 147 -20.34 -1.18 -6.08
N ASN A 148 -21.00 -0.03 -6.08
CA ASN A 148 -20.80 0.95 -7.14
C ASN A 148 -19.48 1.71 -6.92
N VAL A 149 -19.00 2.42 -7.94
CA VAL A 149 -17.73 3.16 -7.95
C VAL A 149 -17.59 4.10 -6.75
N TRP A 150 -18.65 4.81 -6.37
CA TRP A 150 -18.60 5.80 -5.30
C TRP A 150 -18.55 5.17 -3.90
N ASP A 151 -19.25 4.06 -3.71
CA ASP A 151 -19.23 3.34 -2.44
C ASP A 151 -17.91 2.58 -2.27
N TYR A 152 -17.33 2.05 -3.37
CA TYR A 152 -16.00 1.45 -3.34
C TYR A 152 -14.94 2.50 -2.99
N ARG A 153 -14.98 3.67 -3.63
CA ARG A 153 -14.09 4.79 -3.28
C ARG A 153 -14.16 5.12 -1.79
N LYS A 154 -15.37 5.30 -1.24
CA LYS A 154 -15.52 5.59 0.20
C LYS A 154 -14.98 4.47 1.09
N MET A 155 -15.08 3.23 0.66
CA MET A 155 -14.51 2.08 1.38
C MET A 155 -12.99 2.18 1.41
N MET A 156 -12.34 2.47 0.27
CA MET A 156 -10.90 2.64 0.17
C MET A 156 -10.42 3.87 0.96
N GLU A 157 -11.09 5.02 0.83
CA GLU A 157 -10.77 6.22 1.63
C GLU A 157 -10.78 5.90 3.14
N ARG A 158 -11.83 5.22 3.65
CA ARG A 158 -11.91 4.82 5.07
C ARG A 158 -10.80 3.85 5.48
N LEU A 159 -10.39 2.97 4.57
CA LEU A 159 -9.29 2.06 4.82
C LEU A 159 -7.98 2.84 4.95
N MET A 160 -7.69 3.75 4.03
CA MET A 160 -6.49 4.58 4.04
C MET A 160 -6.47 5.57 5.21
N GLU A 161 -7.62 6.13 5.59
CA GLU A 161 -7.78 6.99 6.77
C GLU A 161 -7.35 6.29 8.07
N THR A 162 -7.34 4.96 8.13
CA THR A 162 -6.88 4.23 9.33
C THR A 162 -5.40 4.44 9.66
N ILE A 163 -4.63 4.90 8.69
CA ILE A 163 -3.22 5.27 8.81
C ILE A 163 -2.99 6.76 8.51
N ASP A 164 -4.01 7.59 8.74
CA ASP A 164 -3.96 9.05 8.56
C ASP A 164 -3.66 9.50 7.12
N MET A 165 -3.91 8.66 6.10
CA MET A 165 -3.87 9.12 4.72
C MET A 165 -5.08 9.99 4.42
N THR A 166 -4.85 11.10 3.72
CA THR A 166 -5.89 12.04 3.31
C THR A 166 -5.82 12.31 1.82
N TRP A 167 -6.93 12.79 1.24
CA TRP A 167 -6.97 13.14 -0.17
C TRP A 167 -6.09 14.36 -0.48
N TYR A 168 -5.30 14.25 -1.55
CA TYR A 168 -4.46 15.32 -2.06
C TYR A 168 -4.80 15.66 -3.50
N ALA A 169 -4.89 16.97 -3.80
CA ALA A 169 -5.06 17.44 -5.17
C ALA A 169 -3.76 17.22 -5.97
N THR A 170 -3.91 16.93 -7.26
CA THR A 170 -2.81 16.78 -8.21
C THR A 170 -3.26 17.24 -9.60
N ASP A 171 -2.31 17.52 -10.48
CA ASP A 171 -2.54 17.72 -11.91
C ASP A 171 -2.17 16.49 -12.74
N ASP A 172 -2.05 15.32 -12.09
CA ASP A 172 -1.81 14.06 -12.77
C ASP A 172 -2.96 13.75 -13.74
N PRO A 173 -2.68 13.57 -15.05
CA PRO A 173 -3.74 13.39 -16.04
C PRO A 173 -4.53 12.09 -15.86
N GLU A 174 -3.92 11.02 -15.34
CA GLU A 174 -4.63 9.75 -15.10
C GLU A 174 -5.58 9.88 -13.92
N ILE A 175 -5.12 10.48 -12.82
CA ILE A 175 -5.97 10.75 -11.65
C ILE A 175 -7.09 11.72 -12.04
N CYS A 176 -6.78 12.80 -12.77
CA CYS A 176 -7.76 13.77 -13.22
C CYS A 176 -8.72 13.25 -14.30
N SER A 177 -8.45 12.10 -14.91
CA SER A 177 -9.29 11.53 -15.97
C SER A 177 -10.68 11.12 -15.51
N HIS A 178 -10.85 10.81 -14.22
CA HIS A 178 -12.14 10.42 -13.65
C HIS A 178 -12.28 10.91 -12.20
N PRO A 179 -13.44 11.46 -11.79
CA PRO A 179 -13.61 12.02 -10.46
C PRO A 179 -13.63 11.01 -9.31
N ALA A 180 -13.71 9.72 -9.59
CA ALA A 180 -13.55 8.68 -8.58
C ALA A 180 -12.08 8.33 -8.30
N ASN A 181 -11.17 8.62 -9.24
CA ASN A 181 -9.75 8.44 -8.99
C ASN A 181 -9.27 9.43 -7.93
N CYS A 182 -8.26 9.06 -7.18
CA CYS A 182 -7.69 9.95 -6.17
C CYS A 182 -6.23 9.63 -5.86
N LEU A 183 -5.55 10.65 -5.36
CA LEU A 183 -4.27 10.57 -4.69
C LEU A 183 -4.53 10.64 -3.19
N MET A 184 -4.13 9.62 -2.44
CA MET A 184 -4.15 9.63 -0.99
C MET A 184 -2.73 9.71 -0.46
N VAL A 185 -2.50 10.53 0.56
CA VAL A 185 -1.16 10.82 1.07
C VAL A 185 -1.16 10.86 2.59
N ARG A 186 -0.13 10.30 3.19
CA ARG A 186 0.27 10.51 4.58
C ARG A 186 1.67 11.12 4.61
N ILE A 187 1.83 12.19 5.36
CA ILE A 187 3.14 12.78 5.63
C ILE A 187 3.55 12.37 7.04
N GLY A 188 4.64 11.63 7.16
CA GLY A 188 5.17 11.21 8.45
C GLY A 188 5.71 12.39 9.25
N SER A 189 5.65 12.30 10.58
CA SER A 189 6.00 13.40 11.49
C SER A 189 7.49 13.81 11.47
N GLN A 190 8.35 12.99 10.87
CA GLN A 190 9.79 13.25 10.73
C GLN A 190 10.19 13.68 9.31
N VAL A 191 9.23 13.82 8.39
CA VAL A 191 9.48 14.29 7.03
C VAL A 191 9.90 15.76 7.07
N PRO A 192 11.03 16.15 6.45
CA PRO A 192 11.45 17.54 6.41
C PRO A 192 10.59 18.36 5.44
N MET A 193 10.37 19.63 5.75
CA MET A 193 9.59 20.55 4.91
C MET A 193 10.09 20.61 3.47
N THR A 194 11.41 20.46 3.26
CA THR A 194 12.00 20.41 1.92
C THR A 194 11.49 19.26 1.06
N SER A 195 11.22 18.11 1.69
CA SER A 195 10.62 16.95 1.01
C SER A 195 9.15 17.20 0.68
N GLU A 196 8.40 17.82 1.59
CA GLU A 196 7.01 18.21 1.30
C GLU A 196 6.93 19.19 0.12
N GLU A 197 7.82 20.22 0.07
CA GLU A 197 7.92 21.12 -1.05
C GLU A 197 8.31 20.42 -2.36
N GLN A 198 9.16 19.40 -2.27
CA GLN A 198 9.57 18.63 -3.45
C GLN A 198 8.41 17.73 -3.93
N PHE A 199 7.69 17.09 -3.02
CA PHE A 199 6.50 16.34 -3.33
C PHE A 199 5.41 17.21 -3.98
N ASP A 200 5.23 18.45 -3.51
CA ASP A 200 4.32 19.43 -4.13
C ASP A 200 4.70 19.76 -5.59
N ARG A 201 5.99 19.76 -5.92
CA ARG A 201 6.45 19.93 -7.31
C ARG A 201 6.19 18.71 -8.17
N VAL A 202 6.30 17.52 -7.60
CA VAL A 202 5.99 16.27 -8.31
C VAL A 202 4.49 16.16 -8.60
N ARG A 203 3.62 16.47 -7.63
CA ARG A 203 2.16 16.36 -7.81
C ARG A 203 1.54 17.48 -8.67
N PHE A 204 2.26 18.62 -8.87
CA PHE A 204 1.82 19.73 -9.70
C PHE A 204 2.89 20.21 -10.68
N ARG A 205 3.04 19.52 -11.80
CA ARG A 205 4.03 19.85 -12.83
C ARG A 205 3.77 21.18 -13.52
N HIS A 206 2.51 21.59 -13.66
CA HIS A 206 2.10 22.76 -14.43
C HIS A 206 1.84 24.02 -13.57
N ARG A 207 1.90 23.93 -12.25
CA ARG A 207 1.57 25.05 -11.34
C ARG A 207 2.53 26.23 -11.44
N PHE A 208 3.73 26.04 -12.00
CA PHE A 208 4.79 27.06 -12.08
C PHE A 208 4.99 27.62 -13.48
N MET A 209 4.06 27.40 -14.40
CA MET A 209 4.13 27.90 -15.78
C MET A 209 3.36 29.20 -16.01
N TYR A 210 3.03 29.95 -14.94
CA TYR A 210 2.35 31.24 -15.02
C TYR A 210 3.10 32.32 -14.27
#